data_ab32e7a746bf9489175f5dd578298762
#
_entry.id   ab32e7a746bf9489175f5dd578298762
#
_cell.length_a   1.000
_cell.length_b   1.000
_cell.length_c   1.000
_cell.angle_alpha   90.00
_cell.angle_beta   90.00
_cell.angle_gamma   90.00
#
_symmetry.space_group_name_H-M   'P 1'
#
loop_
_entity.id
_entity.type
_entity.pdbx_description
1 polymer ?
#
loop_
_entity_poly.entity_id
_entity_poly.type
_entity_poly.pdbx_seq_one_letter_code
_entity_poly.pdbx_strand_id
1 'polypeptide(L)'
;MNPSKTFVLFAATVALCSCSRHNAASTGLAVAPDSVASSPRDGEKVLNVYSWANYIAPNTIANFQRETGIKVHYDVFDSSEVLETKLLSGHSNYDVVVSSDIFFGRELMAGVYRQLDKEALPNLANTDPEIMRRMAVQDPGNLHAIPYMWATTGVGYNVDMLRARLGPNIPDSWALFFDPRNAEKLKDCGILIIDSPLDVFGSAMIYLGRDFNRHDPRDILAATETLKKIRPFVRNIDAASIAPLANGDVCLALAWSGDVEAARSRAIEASSGAHIAYLLPREGAMISVDMIGIPADAPHPHNAEIWMNYLLHPKVIAEISNYIKYPNGNIASLPFIDASVKNDPAVYPDAEARARLVTATPGSLSYSRLMTHAWTKFRTGQ
;
A
#
# COMPACT_ATOMS: atom_id res chain seq x y z
N MET A 1 16.78 -67.69 -4.98
CA MET A 1 17.07 -68.39 -3.71
C MET A 1 16.52 -67.54 -2.58
N ASN A 2 15.41 -68.00 -1.99
CA ASN A 2 14.83 -67.62 -0.70
C ASN A 2 15.54 -68.46 0.36
N PRO A 3 15.62 -68.18 1.69
CA PRO A 3 14.51 -67.77 2.58
C PRO A 3 14.98 -66.81 3.67
N SER A 4 14.28 -66.36 4.70
CA SER A 4 13.18 -66.92 5.50
C SER A 4 12.65 -65.86 6.48
N LYS A 5 11.40 -66.07 6.84
CA LYS A 5 10.59 -65.36 7.83
C LYS A 5 11.05 -65.55 9.27
N THR A 6 10.86 -64.56 10.15
CA THR A 6 10.63 -64.86 11.57
C THR A 6 9.58 -63.88 12.13
N PHE A 7 8.42 -64.46 12.51
CA PHE A 7 7.33 -63.88 13.28
C PHE A 7 7.69 -63.96 14.75
N VAL A 8 7.48 -62.90 15.50
CA VAL A 8 7.40 -62.99 16.98
C VAL A 8 6.09 -62.39 17.42
N LEU A 9 5.26 -63.25 17.93
CA LEU A 9 3.99 -63.02 18.61
C LEU A 9 4.28 -62.67 20.07
N PHE A 10 3.70 -61.59 20.63
CA PHE A 10 3.57 -61.45 22.08
C PHE A 10 2.17 -61.09 22.51
N ALA A 11 1.76 -61.84 23.51
CA ALA A 11 0.40 -62.01 23.97
C ALA A 11 -0.14 -60.83 24.79
N ALA A 12 -1.43 -60.69 24.69
CA ALA A 12 -2.27 -59.80 25.48
C ALA A 12 -2.38 -60.28 26.95
N THR A 13 -2.33 -59.32 27.87
CA THR A 13 -2.81 -59.54 29.25
C THR A 13 -3.88 -58.47 29.55
N VAL A 14 -5.12 -58.99 29.75
CA VAL A 14 -6.27 -58.20 30.19
C VAL A 14 -6.23 -58.15 31.72
N ALA A 15 -6.26 -56.95 32.28
CA ALA A 15 -6.56 -56.72 33.70
C ALA A 15 -7.86 -55.89 33.82
N LEU A 16 -8.90 -56.56 34.28
CA LEU A 16 -10.15 -55.97 34.72
C LEU A 16 -9.94 -55.34 36.13
N CYS A 17 -10.25 -54.07 36.30
CA CYS A 17 -10.48 -53.53 37.62
C CYS A 17 -11.65 -52.54 37.65
N SER A 18 -12.47 -52.77 38.62
CA SER A 18 -13.77 -52.29 39.06
C SER A 18 -14.11 -50.82 38.96
N CYS A 19 -15.41 -50.60 38.73
CA CYS A 19 -16.15 -49.34 38.87
C CYS A 19 -16.07 -48.74 40.29
N SER A 20 -15.82 -47.46 40.38
CA SER A 20 -16.28 -46.60 41.45
C SER A 20 -16.87 -45.33 40.87
N ARG A 21 -18.17 -45.11 41.06
CA ARG A 21 -18.89 -43.88 40.74
C ARG A 21 -18.42 -42.79 41.70
N HIS A 22 -17.86 -41.73 41.20
CA HIS A 22 -17.77 -40.45 41.90
C HIS A 22 -18.47 -39.37 41.09
N ASN A 23 -19.41 -38.70 41.71
CA ASN A 23 -20.08 -37.50 41.25
C ASN A 23 -19.06 -36.41 40.95
N ALA A 24 -18.96 -35.98 39.71
CA ALA A 24 -18.22 -34.79 39.35
C ALA A 24 -19.16 -33.58 39.38
N ALA A 25 -18.95 -32.71 40.37
CA ALA A 25 -19.49 -31.36 40.36
C ALA A 25 -18.88 -30.57 39.19
N SER A 26 -19.72 -29.97 38.38
CA SER A 26 -19.34 -29.04 37.32
C SER A 26 -18.79 -27.74 37.93
N THR A 27 -17.49 -27.62 38.03
CA THR A 27 -16.83 -26.33 38.24
C THR A 27 -16.63 -25.69 36.86
N GLY A 28 -17.49 -24.70 36.53
CA GLY A 28 -17.29 -23.82 35.40
C GLY A 28 -15.98 -23.07 35.58
N LEU A 29 -15.04 -23.32 34.69
CA LEU A 29 -13.85 -22.47 34.51
C LEU A 29 -14.33 -21.13 33.94
N ALA A 30 -14.45 -20.13 34.81
CA ALA A 30 -14.51 -18.75 34.39
C ALA A 30 -13.17 -18.42 33.69
N VAL A 31 -13.22 -18.22 32.39
CA VAL A 31 -12.12 -17.59 31.64
C VAL A 31 -12.03 -16.16 32.18
N ALA A 32 -11.00 -15.87 32.94
CA ALA A 32 -10.66 -14.50 33.31
C ALA A 32 -10.39 -13.71 32.04
N PRO A 33 -10.86 -12.44 31.93
CA PRO A 33 -10.46 -11.59 30.82
C PRO A 33 -8.93 -11.41 30.86
N ASP A 34 -8.26 -11.71 29.75
CA ASP A 34 -6.84 -11.44 29.59
C ASP A 34 -6.59 -9.98 29.98
N SER A 35 -5.94 -9.78 31.11
CA SER A 35 -5.40 -8.49 31.47
C SER A 35 -4.37 -8.14 30.39
N VAL A 36 -4.65 -7.09 29.65
CA VAL A 36 -3.65 -6.43 28.78
C VAL A 36 -2.49 -6.05 29.69
N ALA A 37 -1.48 -6.92 29.71
CA ALA A 37 -0.25 -6.64 30.42
C ALA A 37 0.37 -5.42 29.71
N SER A 38 0.49 -4.32 30.43
CA SER A 38 1.28 -3.17 30.00
C SER A 38 2.66 -3.71 29.64
N SER A 39 3.03 -3.63 28.34
CA SER A 39 4.33 -4.08 27.86
C SER A 39 5.42 -3.43 28.70
N PRO A 40 6.47 -4.17 29.10
CA PRO A 40 7.63 -3.55 29.76
C PRO A 40 8.16 -2.46 28.84
N ARG A 41 8.51 -1.30 29.38
CA ARG A 41 9.18 -0.24 28.62
C ARG A 41 10.46 -0.82 28.06
N ASP A 42 10.68 -0.64 26.76
CA ASP A 42 11.87 -1.13 26.08
C ASP A 42 13.13 -0.65 26.82
N GLY A 43 14.02 -1.57 27.21
CA GLY A 43 15.25 -1.25 27.92
C GLY A 43 16.27 -0.54 27.03
N GLU A 44 16.19 -0.76 25.71
CA GLU A 44 17.10 -0.20 24.72
C GLU A 44 16.46 0.99 23.99
N LYS A 45 17.27 2.04 23.80
CA LYS A 45 16.86 3.23 23.03
C LYS A 45 17.19 3.06 21.54
N VAL A 46 16.60 2.06 20.93
CA VAL A 46 16.77 1.72 19.51
C VAL A 46 15.39 1.55 18.86
N LEU A 47 15.30 1.87 17.58
CA LEU A 47 14.12 1.70 16.75
C LEU A 47 14.54 1.24 15.35
N ASN A 48 14.00 0.11 14.89
CA ASN A 48 14.26 -0.43 13.57
C ASN A 48 13.03 -0.18 12.68
N VAL A 49 13.18 0.66 11.66
CA VAL A 49 12.11 1.05 10.73
C VAL A 49 12.37 0.45 9.37
N TYR A 50 11.34 -0.10 8.73
CA TYR A 50 11.38 -0.60 7.37
C TYR A 50 10.31 0.08 6.53
N SER A 51 10.70 0.83 5.51
CA SER A 51 9.83 1.71 4.76
C SER A 51 10.19 1.77 3.28
N TRP A 52 9.40 2.48 2.51
CA TRP A 52 9.70 2.78 1.11
C TRP A 52 10.95 3.65 0.97
N ALA A 53 11.68 3.47 -0.12
CA ALA A 53 12.79 4.35 -0.47
C ALA A 53 12.30 5.78 -0.75
N ASN A 54 13.08 6.79 -0.30
CA ASN A 54 12.79 8.22 -0.50
C ASN A 54 11.42 8.68 0.06
N TYR A 55 10.95 8.07 1.14
CA TYR A 55 9.60 8.28 1.67
C TYR A 55 9.57 8.97 3.04
N ILE A 56 10.61 9.73 3.36
CA ILE A 56 10.73 10.52 4.59
C ILE A 56 11.54 11.80 4.32
N ALA A 57 11.26 12.89 5.06
CA ALA A 57 12.03 14.12 4.93
C ALA A 57 13.43 13.99 5.60
N PRO A 58 14.46 14.64 5.07
CA PRO A 58 15.86 14.44 5.48
C PRO A 58 16.12 14.63 6.98
N ASN A 59 15.43 15.59 7.61
CA ASN A 59 15.67 15.94 9.02
C ASN A 59 14.80 15.16 10.02
N THR A 60 13.80 14.41 9.56
CA THR A 60 12.80 13.77 10.43
C THR A 60 13.45 12.83 11.43
N ILE A 61 14.34 11.96 10.98
CA ILE A 61 15.06 10.99 11.84
C ILE A 61 15.97 11.72 12.84
N ALA A 62 16.75 12.68 12.37
CA ALA A 62 17.67 13.44 13.23
C ALA A 62 16.93 14.23 14.31
N ASN A 63 15.77 14.81 13.97
CA ASN A 63 14.91 15.52 14.92
C ASN A 63 14.34 14.57 15.96
N PHE A 64 13.79 13.45 15.55
CA PHE A 64 13.27 12.41 16.46
C PHE A 64 14.34 11.93 17.44
N GLN A 65 15.53 11.58 16.93
CA GLN A 65 16.65 11.10 17.77
C GLN A 65 17.08 12.16 18.79
N ARG A 66 17.12 13.44 18.40
CA ARG A 66 17.45 14.54 19.30
C ARG A 66 16.40 14.73 20.41
N GLU A 67 15.11 14.57 20.07
CA GLU A 67 14.00 14.80 21.00
C GLU A 67 13.80 13.65 21.99
N THR A 68 14.00 12.41 21.54
CA THR A 68 13.69 11.22 22.33
C THR A 68 14.91 10.49 22.88
N GLY A 69 16.07 10.71 22.28
CA GLY A 69 17.29 9.94 22.54
C GLY A 69 17.23 8.51 21.99
N ILE A 70 16.22 8.14 21.19
CA ILE A 70 16.07 6.84 20.55
C ILE A 70 16.82 6.86 19.23
N LYS A 71 17.77 5.93 19.04
CA LYS A 71 18.52 5.77 17.80
C LYS A 71 17.68 5.01 16.77
N VAL A 72 17.55 5.57 15.57
CA VAL A 72 16.76 4.96 14.48
C VAL A 72 17.69 4.27 13.48
N HIS A 73 17.41 3.01 13.19
CA HIS A 73 17.91 2.28 12.02
C HIS A 73 16.79 2.26 10.99
N TYR A 74 17.05 2.84 9.82
CA TYR A 74 16.03 3.03 8.79
C TYR A 74 16.45 2.29 7.52
N ASP A 75 15.82 1.15 7.29
CA ASP A 75 16.03 0.32 6.11
C ASP A 75 14.91 0.57 5.10
N VAL A 76 15.20 0.33 3.82
CA VAL A 76 14.25 0.58 2.74
C VAL A 76 14.02 -0.66 1.89
N PHE A 77 12.84 -0.71 1.28
CA PHE A 77 12.46 -1.67 0.25
C PHE A 77 11.87 -0.92 -0.96
N ASP A 78 11.71 -1.65 -2.05
CA ASP A 78 11.24 -1.13 -3.34
C ASP A 78 9.98 -1.83 -3.87
N SER A 79 9.50 -2.89 -3.18
CA SER A 79 8.23 -3.52 -3.53
C SER A 79 7.49 -4.07 -2.31
N SER A 80 6.14 -4.05 -2.38
CA SER A 80 5.29 -4.61 -1.32
C SER A 80 5.50 -6.12 -1.14
N GLU A 81 5.82 -6.85 -2.22
CA GLU A 81 6.08 -8.29 -2.17
C GLU A 81 7.37 -8.62 -1.39
N VAL A 82 8.39 -7.76 -1.47
CA VAL A 82 9.63 -7.88 -0.66
C VAL A 82 9.30 -7.69 0.80
N LEU A 83 8.53 -6.64 1.14
CA LEU A 83 8.06 -6.41 2.51
C LEU A 83 7.25 -7.60 3.03
N GLU A 84 6.20 -8.01 2.30
CA GLU A 84 5.32 -9.11 2.68
C GLU A 84 6.12 -10.41 2.91
N THR A 85 7.04 -10.75 2.01
CA THR A 85 7.90 -11.94 2.15
C THR A 85 8.74 -11.87 3.42
N LYS A 86 9.32 -10.70 3.71
CA LYS A 86 10.13 -10.48 4.91
C LYS A 86 9.30 -10.66 6.19
N LEU A 87 8.10 -10.10 6.23
CA LEU A 87 7.23 -10.15 7.40
C LEU A 87 6.64 -11.55 7.62
N LEU A 88 6.18 -12.22 6.56
CA LEU A 88 5.62 -13.58 6.64
C LEU A 88 6.66 -14.64 7.00
N SER A 89 7.94 -14.39 6.77
CA SER A 89 9.00 -15.30 7.22
C SER A 89 9.21 -15.30 8.74
N GLY A 90 8.66 -14.33 9.46
CA GLY A 90 8.84 -14.10 10.90
C GLY A 90 10.26 -13.62 11.25
N HIS A 91 10.42 -13.20 12.50
CA HIS A 91 11.70 -12.66 13.01
C HIS A 91 12.25 -11.54 12.13
N SER A 92 11.35 -10.61 11.77
CA SER A 92 11.68 -9.50 10.89
C SER A 92 12.77 -8.60 11.49
N ASN A 93 12.80 -8.49 12.82
CA ASN A 93 13.61 -7.58 13.63
C ASN A 93 13.30 -6.10 13.40
N TYR A 94 12.18 -5.78 12.77
CA TYR A 94 11.68 -4.41 12.64
C TYR A 94 10.65 -4.09 13.71
N ASP A 95 10.67 -2.84 14.16
CA ASP A 95 9.74 -2.30 15.15
C ASP A 95 8.57 -1.60 14.47
N VAL A 96 8.84 -0.97 13.33
CA VAL A 96 7.86 -0.23 12.53
C VAL A 96 8.00 -0.61 11.07
N VAL A 97 6.88 -0.83 10.42
CA VAL A 97 6.82 -1.04 8.97
C VAL A 97 5.77 -0.16 8.33
N VAL A 98 6.03 0.26 7.08
CA VAL A 98 5.09 1.03 6.25
C VAL A 98 4.64 0.12 5.12
N SER A 99 3.36 -0.29 5.11
CA SER A 99 2.80 -1.18 4.09
C SER A 99 1.64 -0.50 3.37
N SER A 100 1.47 -0.75 2.08
CA SER A 100 0.29 -0.30 1.37
C SER A 100 -0.95 -1.04 1.85
N ASP A 101 -2.10 -0.39 1.85
CA ASP A 101 -3.33 -0.84 2.50
C ASP A 101 -3.75 -2.28 2.15
N ILE A 102 -3.75 -2.66 0.88
CA ILE A 102 -4.16 -4.02 0.46
C ILE A 102 -3.16 -5.11 0.95
N PHE A 103 -1.87 -4.78 1.00
CA PHE A 103 -0.85 -5.68 1.54
C PHE A 103 -0.94 -5.75 3.05
N PHE A 104 -1.13 -4.60 3.71
CA PHE A 104 -1.37 -4.54 5.15
C PHE A 104 -2.54 -5.43 5.58
N GLY A 105 -3.66 -5.39 4.86
CA GLY A 105 -4.82 -6.24 5.14
C GLY A 105 -4.51 -7.74 5.06
N ARG A 106 -3.69 -8.17 4.09
CA ARG A 106 -3.25 -9.56 3.95
C ARG A 106 -2.29 -9.98 5.07
N GLU A 107 -1.34 -9.12 5.37
CA GLU A 107 -0.37 -9.29 6.45
C GLU A 107 -1.07 -9.34 7.81
N LEU A 108 -2.10 -8.50 8.01
CA LEU A 108 -2.93 -8.51 9.22
C LEU A 108 -3.70 -9.84 9.37
N MET A 109 -4.30 -10.34 8.30
CA MET A 109 -4.96 -11.65 8.31
C MET A 109 -4.00 -12.80 8.62
N ALA A 110 -2.73 -12.66 8.30
CA ALA A 110 -1.68 -13.62 8.63
C ALA A 110 -1.13 -13.44 10.07
N GLY A 111 -1.64 -12.49 10.85
CA GLY A 111 -1.22 -12.25 12.22
C GLY A 111 0.11 -11.52 12.37
N VAL A 112 0.53 -10.79 11.33
CA VAL A 112 1.80 -10.09 11.31
C VAL A 112 1.85 -8.93 12.29
N TYR A 113 0.71 -8.25 12.53
CA TYR A 113 0.66 -7.02 13.30
C TYR A 113 0.06 -7.19 14.70
N ARG A 114 0.60 -6.46 15.65
CA ARG A 114 0.00 -6.32 16.98
C ARG A 114 -1.00 -5.17 17.02
N GLN A 115 -1.92 -5.21 17.96
CA GLN A 115 -2.79 -4.07 18.25
C GLN A 115 -1.99 -2.92 18.85
N LEU A 116 -2.36 -1.70 18.46
CA LEU A 116 -1.75 -0.46 18.96
C LEU A 116 -2.35 -0.10 20.32
N ASP A 117 -1.50 0.39 21.23
CA ASP A 117 -1.96 1.12 22.41
C ASP A 117 -2.34 2.55 22.00
N LYS A 118 -3.64 2.79 21.81
CA LYS A 118 -4.15 4.10 21.41
C LYS A 118 -3.94 5.19 22.47
N GLU A 119 -3.74 4.83 23.73
CA GLU A 119 -3.44 5.78 24.81
C GLU A 119 -1.99 6.33 24.66
N ALA A 120 -1.10 5.52 24.10
CA ALA A 120 0.26 5.95 23.75
C ALA A 120 0.32 6.86 22.50
N LEU A 121 -0.81 7.02 21.78
CA LEU A 121 -0.89 7.76 20.51
C LEU A 121 -1.84 8.99 20.57
N PRO A 122 -1.62 9.97 21.48
CA PRO A 122 -2.53 11.11 21.61
C PRO A 122 -2.69 11.92 20.32
N ASN A 123 -1.68 11.95 19.45
CA ASN A 123 -1.75 12.63 18.15
C ASN A 123 -2.62 11.88 17.11
N LEU A 124 -3.13 10.70 17.40
CA LEU A 124 -4.09 9.99 16.54
C LEU A 124 -5.38 10.83 16.32
N ALA A 125 -5.72 11.71 17.26
CA ALA A 125 -6.83 12.66 17.14
C ALA A 125 -6.69 13.65 15.96
N ASN A 126 -5.49 13.80 15.40
CA ASN A 126 -5.19 14.70 14.28
C ASN A 126 -5.50 14.06 12.90
N THR A 127 -5.84 12.78 12.84
CA THR A 127 -6.03 12.05 11.57
C THR A 127 -7.28 12.49 10.81
N ASP A 128 -7.23 12.36 9.48
CA ASP A 128 -8.38 12.63 8.61
C ASP A 128 -9.42 11.51 8.75
N PRO A 129 -10.67 11.84 9.17
CA PRO A 129 -11.73 10.83 9.33
C PRO A 129 -12.08 10.10 8.02
N GLU A 130 -11.89 10.73 6.85
CA GLU A 130 -12.11 10.05 5.57
C GLU A 130 -11.05 8.99 5.32
N ILE A 131 -9.78 9.34 5.54
CA ILE A 131 -8.67 8.39 5.38
C ILE A 131 -8.81 7.23 6.38
N MET A 132 -9.18 7.53 7.64
CA MET A 132 -9.45 6.48 8.64
C MET A 132 -10.58 5.53 8.23
N ARG A 133 -11.65 6.03 7.58
CA ARG A 133 -12.71 5.16 7.05
C ARG A 133 -12.22 4.27 5.90
N ARG A 134 -11.31 4.77 5.06
CA ARG A 134 -10.71 4.00 3.98
C ARG A 134 -9.79 2.91 4.52
N MET A 135 -8.97 3.21 5.51
CA MET A 135 -8.11 2.24 6.19
C MET A 135 -8.91 1.13 6.88
N ALA A 136 -10.07 1.47 7.46
CA ALA A 136 -10.92 0.50 8.14
C ALA A 136 -11.44 -0.64 7.22
N VAL A 137 -11.29 -0.52 5.90
CA VAL A 137 -11.54 -1.60 4.92
C VAL A 137 -10.54 -2.75 5.12
N GLN A 138 -9.30 -2.42 5.44
CA GLN A 138 -8.21 -3.38 5.62
C GLN A 138 -7.93 -3.69 7.11
N ASP A 139 -8.10 -2.70 7.99
CA ASP A 139 -7.94 -2.80 9.45
C ASP A 139 -9.24 -2.41 10.16
N PRO A 140 -10.22 -3.32 10.29
CA PRO A 140 -11.49 -3.02 10.92
C PRO A 140 -11.34 -2.43 12.32
N GLY A 141 -11.88 -1.22 12.52
CA GLY A 141 -11.75 -0.46 13.77
C GLY A 141 -10.42 0.30 13.90
N ASN A 142 -9.55 0.26 12.89
CA ASN A 142 -8.22 0.89 12.90
C ASN A 142 -7.45 0.54 14.18
N LEU A 143 -7.30 -0.76 14.44
CA LEU A 143 -6.73 -1.27 15.69
C LEU A 143 -5.21 -1.50 15.58
N HIS A 144 -4.67 -1.66 14.37
CA HIS A 144 -3.31 -2.16 14.17
C HIS A 144 -2.42 -1.17 13.44
N ALA A 145 -3.00 -0.10 12.84
CA ALA A 145 -2.23 0.87 12.05
C ALA A 145 -2.66 2.32 12.27
N ILE A 146 -1.72 3.22 11.96
CA ILE A 146 -1.99 4.64 11.73
C ILE A 146 -1.86 4.97 10.24
N PRO A 147 -2.53 6.04 9.73
CA PRO A 147 -2.32 6.51 8.37
C PRO A 147 -0.97 7.20 8.24
N TYR A 148 -0.33 7.00 7.09
CA TYR A 148 0.88 7.73 6.73
C TYR A 148 0.60 8.64 5.53
N MET A 149 0.97 8.23 4.34
CA MET A 149 0.69 8.94 3.10
C MET A 149 -0.42 8.22 2.32
N TRP A 150 -0.98 8.89 1.33
CA TRP A 150 -1.90 8.27 0.39
C TRP A 150 -1.65 8.77 -1.03
N ALA A 151 -2.05 8.00 -2.01
CA ALA A 151 -1.89 8.33 -3.41
C ALA A 151 -3.13 7.94 -4.20
N THR A 152 -3.35 8.62 -5.32
CA THR A 152 -4.29 8.18 -6.34
C THR A 152 -3.56 7.62 -7.53
N THR A 153 -4.14 6.62 -8.18
CA THR A 153 -3.64 6.10 -9.45
C THR A 153 -4.29 6.85 -10.59
N GLY A 154 -3.49 7.50 -11.40
CA GLY A 154 -4.00 8.33 -12.49
C GLY A 154 -3.05 8.36 -13.69
N VAL A 155 -3.08 9.44 -14.43
CA VAL A 155 -2.32 9.59 -15.67
C VAL A 155 -1.29 10.71 -15.53
N GLY A 156 -0.02 10.33 -15.49
CA GLY A 156 1.11 11.26 -15.64
C GLY A 156 1.41 11.49 -17.13
N TYR A 157 1.65 12.72 -17.52
CA TYR A 157 1.93 13.00 -18.93
C TYR A 157 2.79 14.23 -19.15
N ASN A 158 3.50 14.23 -20.29
CA ASN A 158 4.19 15.42 -20.80
C ASN A 158 3.20 16.23 -21.65
N VAL A 159 2.88 17.43 -21.20
CA VAL A 159 1.85 18.32 -21.79
C VAL A 159 2.14 18.64 -23.26
N ASP A 160 3.38 19.00 -23.57
CA ASP A 160 3.74 19.42 -24.92
C ASP A 160 3.71 18.25 -25.90
N MET A 161 4.23 17.09 -25.46
CA MET A 161 4.24 15.88 -26.29
C MET A 161 2.83 15.37 -26.57
N LEU A 162 1.90 15.46 -25.60
CA LEU A 162 0.51 15.09 -25.81
C LEU A 162 -0.21 16.07 -26.71
N ARG A 163 -0.06 17.38 -26.48
CA ARG A 163 -0.68 18.41 -27.31
C ARG A 163 -0.25 18.32 -28.78
N ALA A 164 1.00 18.02 -29.02
CA ALA A 164 1.53 17.82 -30.37
C ALA A 164 0.84 16.66 -31.13
N ARG A 165 0.32 15.65 -30.42
CA ARG A 165 -0.26 14.42 -31.02
C ARG A 165 -1.78 14.35 -30.95
N LEU A 166 -2.37 14.89 -29.90
CA LEU A 166 -3.81 14.84 -29.66
C LEU A 166 -4.51 16.17 -29.92
N GLY A 167 -3.74 17.26 -30.09
CA GLY A 167 -4.27 18.62 -30.16
C GLY A 167 -4.39 19.27 -28.79
N PRO A 168 -4.97 20.50 -28.74
CA PRO A 168 -4.98 21.30 -27.50
C PRO A 168 -5.89 20.73 -26.40
N ASN A 169 -6.90 19.94 -26.78
CA ASN A 169 -7.89 19.38 -25.86
C ASN A 169 -7.50 17.94 -25.48
N ILE A 170 -6.70 17.81 -24.41
CA ILE A 170 -6.36 16.51 -23.84
C ILE A 170 -7.61 15.96 -23.13
N PRO A 171 -8.05 14.71 -23.43
CA PRO A 171 -9.23 14.13 -22.77
C PRO A 171 -9.06 14.02 -21.25
N ASP A 172 -10.01 14.54 -20.48
CA ASP A 172 -10.13 14.30 -19.04
C ASP A 172 -10.86 12.97 -18.79
N SER A 173 -10.17 11.87 -19.10
CA SER A 173 -10.78 10.53 -19.07
C SER A 173 -9.73 9.46 -19.16
N TRP A 174 -9.99 8.30 -18.57
CA TRP A 174 -9.23 7.08 -18.81
C TRP A 174 -9.18 6.68 -20.30
N ALA A 175 -10.06 7.19 -21.14
CA ALA A 175 -9.96 7.01 -22.58
C ALA A 175 -8.64 7.52 -23.17
N LEU A 176 -7.98 8.47 -22.51
CA LEU A 176 -6.63 8.90 -22.88
C LEU A 176 -5.67 7.72 -22.91
N PHE A 177 -5.84 6.78 -22.00
CA PHE A 177 -4.99 5.62 -21.82
C PHE A 177 -5.56 4.35 -22.48
N PHE A 178 -6.84 4.04 -22.26
CA PHE A 178 -7.45 2.76 -22.63
C PHE A 178 -8.17 2.75 -23.99
N ASP A 179 -8.37 3.91 -24.65
CA ASP A 179 -8.85 3.93 -26.03
C ASP A 179 -7.69 3.67 -26.99
N PRO A 180 -7.69 2.57 -27.78
CA PRO A 180 -6.62 2.27 -28.72
C PRO A 180 -6.31 3.38 -29.73
N ARG A 181 -7.33 4.20 -30.08
CA ARG A 181 -7.16 5.33 -31.01
C ARG A 181 -6.26 6.43 -30.42
N ASN A 182 -6.32 6.64 -29.12
CA ASN A 182 -5.44 7.59 -28.44
C ASN A 182 -4.07 6.95 -28.19
N ALA A 183 -4.01 5.72 -27.71
CA ALA A 183 -2.76 5.00 -27.46
C ALA A 183 -1.91 4.86 -28.74
N GLU A 184 -2.53 4.60 -29.88
CA GLU A 184 -1.85 4.51 -31.16
C GLU A 184 -1.14 5.82 -31.55
N LYS A 185 -1.77 6.98 -31.29
CA LYS A 185 -1.17 8.29 -31.57
C LYS A 185 0.02 8.62 -30.66
N LEU A 186 0.11 7.94 -29.51
CA LEU A 186 1.13 8.18 -28.48
C LEU A 186 2.25 7.13 -28.48
N LYS A 187 2.17 6.09 -29.33
CA LYS A 187 3.11 4.96 -29.33
C LYS A 187 4.58 5.38 -29.52
N ASP A 188 4.85 6.39 -30.37
CA ASP A 188 6.22 6.83 -30.68
C ASP A 188 6.83 7.67 -29.58
N CYS A 189 6.05 8.42 -28.81
CA CYS A 189 6.57 9.15 -27.66
C CYS A 189 6.65 8.33 -26.38
N GLY A 190 6.05 7.14 -26.39
CA GLY A 190 6.17 6.14 -25.32
C GLY A 190 5.06 6.22 -24.27
N ILE A 191 4.49 5.04 -24.02
CA ILE A 191 3.48 4.80 -22.98
C ILE A 191 4.08 3.87 -21.95
N LEU A 192 4.02 4.26 -20.66
CA LEU A 192 4.43 3.47 -19.52
C LEU A 192 3.22 3.05 -18.70
N ILE A 193 3.23 1.81 -18.23
CA ILE A 193 2.26 1.30 -17.25
C ILE A 193 3.02 0.86 -16.02
N ILE A 194 2.58 1.29 -14.82
CA ILE A 194 3.16 0.82 -13.56
C ILE A 194 2.98 -0.71 -13.43
N ASP A 195 3.98 -1.39 -12.85
CA ASP A 195 3.92 -2.83 -12.57
C ASP A 195 3.09 -3.10 -11.30
N SER A 196 1.81 -2.74 -11.34
CA SER A 196 0.83 -2.96 -10.28
C SER A 196 -0.47 -3.51 -10.87
N PRO A 197 -0.71 -4.81 -10.79
CA PRO A 197 -1.95 -5.42 -11.34
C PRO A 197 -3.21 -4.82 -10.72
N LEU A 198 -3.19 -4.49 -9.43
CA LEU A 198 -4.33 -3.91 -8.73
C LEU A 198 -4.75 -2.57 -9.37
N ASP A 199 -3.78 -1.66 -9.51
CA ASP A 199 -4.02 -0.33 -10.04
C ASP A 199 -4.44 -0.37 -11.52
N VAL A 200 -3.78 -1.20 -12.31
CA VAL A 200 -4.04 -1.29 -13.75
C VAL A 200 -5.41 -1.91 -14.05
N PHE A 201 -5.76 -3.03 -13.38
CA PHE A 201 -7.08 -3.63 -13.53
C PHE A 201 -8.17 -2.76 -12.92
N GLY A 202 -7.92 -2.14 -11.77
CA GLY A 202 -8.84 -1.19 -11.14
C GLY A 202 -9.16 -0.02 -12.05
N SER A 203 -8.16 0.63 -12.62
CA SER A 203 -8.31 1.72 -13.56
C SER A 203 -9.05 1.31 -14.85
N ALA A 204 -8.74 0.14 -15.40
CA ALA A 204 -9.44 -0.39 -16.57
C ALA A 204 -10.91 -0.72 -16.28
N MET A 205 -11.23 -1.24 -15.08
CA MET A 205 -12.60 -1.49 -14.67
C MET A 205 -13.38 -0.19 -14.45
N ILE A 206 -12.78 0.81 -13.83
CA ILE A 206 -13.37 2.16 -13.66
C ILE A 206 -13.67 2.76 -15.04
N TYR A 207 -12.74 2.70 -16.00
CA TYR A 207 -12.97 3.11 -17.39
C TYR A 207 -14.16 2.41 -18.04
N LEU A 208 -14.36 1.12 -17.75
CA LEU A 208 -15.48 0.33 -18.26
C LEU A 208 -16.79 0.55 -17.48
N GLY A 209 -16.82 1.44 -16.47
CA GLY A 209 -17.98 1.65 -15.60
C GLY A 209 -18.31 0.44 -14.72
N ARG A 210 -17.30 -0.37 -14.37
CA ARG A 210 -17.45 -1.56 -13.54
C ARG A 210 -16.97 -1.30 -12.11
N ASP A 211 -17.68 -1.89 -11.16
CA ASP A 211 -17.31 -1.83 -9.75
C ASP A 211 -16.19 -2.85 -9.46
N PHE A 212 -14.99 -2.34 -9.17
CA PHE A 212 -13.82 -3.15 -8.83
C PHE A 212 -14.07 -4.06 -7.62
N ASN A 213 -14.79 -3.56 -6.62
CA ASN A 213 -15.03 -4.26 -5.36
C ASN A 213 -16.11 -5.35 -5.43
N ARG A 214 -16.78 -5.50 -6.57
CA ARG A 214 -17.71 -6.62 -6.79
C ARG A 214 -17.00 -7.97 -6.95
N HIS A 215 -15.71 -7.96 -7.25
CA HIS A 215 -14.85 -9.14 -7.45
C HIS A 215 -15.44 -10.17 -8.44
N ASP A 216 -16.08 -9.67 -9.49
CA ASP A 216 -16.65 -10.54 -10.54
C ASP A 216 -15.54 -10.96 -11.52
N PRO A 217 -15.28 -12.28 -11.70
CA PRO A 217 -14.28 -12.74 -12.67
C PRO A 217 -14.48 -12.23 -14.10
N ARG A 218 -15.74 -11.94 -14.49
CA ARG A 218 -16.08 -11.38 -15.81
C ARG A 218 -15.51 -9.97 -15.99
N ASP A 219 -15.33 -9.23 -14.91
CA ASP A 219 -14.78 -7.87 -14.96
C ASP A 219 -13.26 -7.91 -15.21
N ILE A 220 -12.55 -8.90 -14.65
CA ILE A 220 -11.14 -9.16 -15.00
C ILE A 220 -11.01 -9.51 -16.49
N LEU A 221 -11.90 -10.35 -17.03
CA LEU A 221 -11.86 -10.67 -18.46
C LEU A 221 -12.10 -9.45 -19.35
N ALA A 222 -13.07 -8.60 -19.01
CA ALA A 222 -13.36 -7.39 -19.75
C ALA A 222 -12.19 -6.38 -19.70
N ALA A 223 -11.58 -6.20 -18.52
CA ALA A 223 -10.38 -5.38 -18.35
C ALA A 223 -9.20 -5.94 -19.15
N THR A 224 -9.00 -7.28 -19.15
CA THR A 224 -7.96 -7.95 -19.93
C THR A 224 -8.12 -7.68 -21.42
N GLU A 225 -9.32 -7.75 -21.96
CA GLU A 225 -9.59 -7.45 -23.38
C GLU A 225 -9.34 -5.97 -23.71
N THR A 226 -9.58 -5.06 -22.77
CA THR A 226 -9.24 -3.64 -22.93
C THR A 226 -7.73 -3.44 -22.94
N LEU A 227 -7.02 -4.06 -22.00
CA LEU A 227 -5.57 -4.00 -21.89
C LEU A 227 -4.88 -4.60 -23.14
N LYS A 228 -5.36 -5.72 -23.65
CA LYS A 228 -4.83 -6.34 -24.89
C LYS A 228 -4.88 -5.38 -26.08
N LYS A 229 -5.93 -4.57 -26.20
CA LYS A 229 -6.06 -3.62 -27.32
C LYS A 229 -5.01 -2.51 -27.28
N ILE A 230 -4.53 -2.12 -26.12
CA ILE A 230 -3.51 -1.08 -25.96
C ILE A 230 -2.09 -1.65 -25.85
N ARG A 231 -1.94 -2.95 -25.54
CA ARG A 231 -0.63 -3.60 -25.33
C ARG A 231 0.39 -3.33 -26.45
N PRO A 232 0.03 -3.34 -27.76
CA PRO A 232 0.97 -3.06 -28.84
C PRO A 232 1.58 -1.65 -28.81
N PHE A 233 0.96 -0.71 -28.12
CA PHE A 233 1.38 0.70 -28.03
C PHE A 233 2.16 0.99 -26.73
N VAL A 234 2.16 0.05 -25.78
CA VAL A 234 2.87 0.18 -24.49
C VAL A 234 4.35 -0.11 -24.71
N ARG A 235 5.19 0.87 -24.34
CA ARG A 235 6.66 0.75 -24.44
C ARG A 235 7.22 0.00 -23.25
N ASN A 236 6.84 0.41 -22.01
CA ASN A 236 7.38 -0.12 -20.78
C ASN A 236 6.27 -0.52 -19.79
N ILE A 237 6.51 -1.60 -19.05
CA ILE A 237 5.76 -1.95 -17.84
C ILE A 237 6.80 -2.00 -16.72
N ASP A 238 6.78 -1.01 -15.83
CA ASP A 238 7.82 -0.81 -14.84
C ASP A 238 7.24 -0.06 -13.62
N ALA A 239 7.70 -0.37 -12.41
CA ALA A 239 7.36 0.38 -11.21
C ALA A 239 8.01 1.78 -11.20
N ALA A 240 9.14 1.96 -11.88
CA ALA A 240 9.91 3.20 -11.90
C ALA A 240 9.38 4.18 -12.98
N SER A 241 8.38 5.00 -12.63
CA SER A 241 7.77 5.98 -13.53
C SER A 241 8.45 7.37 -13.52
N ILE A 242 9.13 7.72 -12.43
CA ILE A 242 9.67 9.08 -12.18
C ILE A 242 10.68 9.51 -13.24
N ALA A 243 11.74 8.71 -13.41
CA ALA A 243 12.83 9.10 -14.32
C ALA A 243 12.41 9.14 -15.81
N PRO A 244 11.67 8.15 -16.35
CA PRO A 244 11.20 8.20 -17.72
C PRO A 244 10.30 9.40 -18.03
N LEU A 245 9.43 9.79 -17.11
CA LEU A 245 8.61 10.99 -17.26
C LEU A 245 9.45 12.27 -17.21
N ALA A 246 10.30 12.41 -16.17
CA ALA A 246 11.12 13.60 -15.97
C ALA A 246 12.10 13.89 -17.14
N ASN A 247 12.63 12.83 -17.73
CA ASN A 247 13.55 12.94 -18.86
C ASN A 247 12.84 13.12 -20.21
N GLY A 248 11.51 12.90 -20.28
CA GLY A 248 10.77 12.89 -21.55
C GLY A 248 10.95 11.62 -22.39
N ASP A 249 11.41 10.51 -21.78
CA ASP A 249 11.54 9.21 -22.46
C ASP A 249 10.17 8.58 -22.75
N VAL A 250 9.15 8.95 -21.94
CA VAL A 250 7.75 8.61 -22.15
C VAL A 250 6.89 9.85 -22.06
N CYS A 251 5.81 9.88 -22.83
CA CYS A 251 4.89 11.01 -22.86
C CYS A 251 3.61 10.76 -22.06
N LEU A 252 3.30 9.50 -21.74
CA LEU A 252 2.13 9.07 -21.01
C LEU A 252 2.50 7.94 -20.05
N ALA A 253 2.05 8.03 -18.81
CA ALA A 253 2.23 6.99 -17.81
C ALA A 253 0.96 6.77 -16.99
N LEU A 254 0.55 5.53 -16.80
CA LEU A 254 -0.33 5.15 -15.69
C LEU A 254 0.56 5.06 -14.46
N ALA A 255 0.37 5.95 -13.48
CA ALA A 255 1.29 6.13 -12.37
C ALA A 255 0.58 6.67 -11.11
N TRP A 256 1.25 6.59 -9.98
CA TRP A 256 0.78 7.21 -8.73
C TRP A 256 1.02 8.72 -8.74
N SER A 257 0.08 9.45 -8.13
CA SER A 257 0.10 10.92 -8.12
C SER A 257 1.42 11.50 -7.59
N GLY A 258 1.95 10.97 -6.49
CA GLY A 258 3.19 11.46 -5.91
C GLY A 258 4.42 11.20 -6.79
N ASP A 259 4.47 10.08 -7.51
CA ASP A 259 5.55 9.80 -8.46
C ASP A 259 5.56 10.79 -9.63
N VAL A 260 4.37 11.17 -10.12
CA VAL A 260 4.26 12.17 -11.17
C VAL A 260 4.72 13.54 -10.67
N GLU A 261 4.40 13.88 -9.43
CA GLU A 261 4.86 15.12 -8.79
C GLU A 261 6.38 15.12 -8.56
N ALA A 262 6.95 13.98 -8.17
CA ALA A 262 8.39 13.80 -8.07
C ALA A 262 9.06 13.94 -9.45
N ALA A 263 8.45 13.39 -10.51
CA ALA A 263 8.91 13.53 -11.89
C ALA A 263 8.87 15.00 -12.35
N ARG A 264 7.79 15.73 -12.03
CA ARG A 264 7.67 17.18 -12.32
C ARG A 264 8.76 17.98 -11.62
N SER A 265 8.97 17.75 -10.33
CA SER A 265 10.01 18.40 -9.56
C SER A 265 11.39 18.15 -10.13
N ARG A 266 11.69 16.89 -10.46
CA ARG A 266 12.97 16.49 -11.05
C ARG A 266 13.20 17.09 -12.43
N ALA A 267 12.16 17.21 -13.25
CA ALA A 267 12.24 17.85 -14.57
C ALA A 267 12.60 19.34 -14.46
N ILE A 268 12.02 20.04 -13.47
CA ILE A 268 12.31 21.45 -13.17
C ILE A 268 13.75 21.61 -12.69
N GLU A 269 14.18 20.82 -11.70
CA GLU A 269 15.54 20.84 -11.15
C GLU A 269 16.62 20.59 -12.20
N ALA A 270 16.38 19.60 -13.08
CA ALA A 270 17.28 19.27 -14.18
C ALA A 270 17.21 20.24 -15.36
N SER A 271 16.26 21.19 -15.36
CA SER A 271 15.98 22.08 -16.50
C SER A 271 15.78 21.28 -17.82
N SER A 272 15.11 20.14 -17.73
CA SER A 272 14.94 19.23 -18.88
C SER A 272 14.00 19.78 -19.96
N GLY A 273 13.23 20.83 -19.65
CA GLY A 273 12.20 21.39 -20.53
C GLY A 273 10.93 20.52 -20.62
N ALA A 274 10.83 19.42 -19.87
CA ALA A 274 9.63 18.58 -19.83
C ALA A 274 8.56 19.20 -18.94
N HIS A 275 7.40 19.53 -19.50
CA HIS A 275 6.24 20.01 -18.73
C HIS A 275 5.37 18.83 -18.32
N ILE A 276 5.59 18.34 -17.10
CA ILE A 276 4.87 17.18 -16.56
C ILE A 276 3.62 17.63 -15.82
N ALA A 277 2.50 16.95 -16.08
CA ALA A 277 1.22 17.12 -15.41
C ALA A 277 0.63 15.77 -14.99
N TYR A 278 -0.26 15.82 -14.01
CA TYR A 278 -1.05 14.70 -13.54
C TYR A 278 -2.53 14.93 -13.87
N LEU A 279 -3.22 13.89 -14.27
CA LEU A 279 -4.65 13.88 -14.51
C LEU A 279 -5.30 12.81 -13.63
N LEU A 280 -6.26 13.23 -12.80
CA LEU A 280 -7.19 12.35 -12.11
C LEU A 280 -8.45 12.22 -12.98
N PRO A 281 -8.68 11.09 -13.68
CA PRO A 281 -9.75 10.98 -14.67
C PRO A 281 -11.14 11.17 -14.05
N ARG A 282 -12.03 11.78 -14.82
CA ARG A 282 -13.42 12.10 -14.39
C ARG A 282 -14.25 10.87 -14.01
N GLU A 283 -13.93 9.69 -14.52
CA GLU A 283 -14.60 8.44 -14.16
C GLU A 283 -14.27 7.98 -12.74
N GLY A 284 -13.24 8.56 -12.11
CA GLY A 284 -12.70 8.17 -10.82
C GLY A 284 -11.35 7.45 -10.94
N ALA A 285 -10.78 7.09 -9.81
CA ALA A 285 -9.47 6.45 -9.73
C ALA A 285 -9.34 5.56 -8.50
N MET A 286 -8.36 4.68 -8.50
CA MET A 286 -7.97 3.95 -7.30
C MET A 286 -7.27 4.91 -6.33
N ILE A 287 -7.49 4.69 -5.03
CA ILE A 287 -6.74 5.32 -3.95
C ILE A 287 -6.12 4.22 -3.08
N SER A 288 -4.86 4.39 -2.73
CA SER A 288 -4.15 3.57 -1.77
C SER A 288 -3.68 4.43 -0.59
N VAL A 289 -3.75 3.88 0.61
CA VAL A 289 -3.27 4.52 1.83
C VAL A 289 -2.12 3.68 2.39
N ASP A 290 -0.95 4.27 2.53
CA ASP A 290 0.14 3.62 3.25
C ASP A 290 -0.12 3.68 4.74
N MET A 291 -0.03 2.52 5.36
CA MET A 291 -0.38 2.26 6.75
C MET A 291 0.89 1.93 7.54
N ILE A 292 1.06 2.53 8.69
CA ILE A 292 2.17 2.22 9.60
C ILE A 292 1.68 1.27 10.68
N GLY A 293 2.32 0.11 10.77
CA GLY A 293 2.03 -0.90 11.79
C GLY A 293 3.27 -1.35 12.56
N ILE A 294 3.02 -2.02 13.68
CA ILE A 294 4.04 -2.63 14.54
C ILE A 294 3.96 -4.15 14.35
N PRO A 295 5.02 -4.82 13.85
CA PRO A 295 5.05 -6.27 13.78
C PRO A 295 4.81 -6.92 15.16
N ALA A 296 4.16 -8.07 15.17
CA ALA A 296 3.86 -8.79 16.42
C ALA A 296 5.13 -9.24 17.15
N ASP A 297 6.22 -9.45 16.40
CA ASP A 297 7.55 -9.83 16.89
C ASP A 297 8.51 -8.65 17.06
N ALA A 298 8.00 -7.41 17.03
CA ALA A 298 8.81 -6.20 17.19
C ALA A 298 9.59 -6.21 18.50
N PRO A 299 10.94 -6.03 18.47
CA PRO A 299 11.77 -6.04 19.68
C PRO A 299 11.53 -4.80 20.57
N HIS A 300 11.14 -3.65 19.99
CA HIS A 300 10.98 -2.39 20.73
C HIS A 300 9.59 -1.73 20.46
N PRO A 301 8.48 -2.39 20.81
CA PRO A 301 7.14 -1.92 20.46
C PRO A 301 6.77 -0.58 21.09
N HIS A 302 7.27 -0.26 22.28
CA HIS A 302 7.02 1.02 22.93
C HIS A 302 7.76 2.17 22.20
N ASN A 303 9.00 1.96 21.76
CA ASN A 303 9.73 2.93 20.94
C ASN A 303 9.03 3.14 19.58
N ALA A 304 8.41 2.09 19.04
CA ALA A 304 7.59 2.18 17.83
C ALA A 304 6.36 3.09 18.04
N GLU A 305 5.66 2.97 19.15
CA GLU A 305 4.53 3.84 19.49
C GLU A 305 4.97 5.30 19.64
N ILE A 306 6.13 5.56 20.27
CA ILE A 306 6.71 6.92 20.35
C ILE A 306 6.98 7.49 18.95
N TRP A 307 7.54 6.68 18.04
CA TRP A 307 7.77 7.08 16.65
C TRP A 307 6.48 7.37 15.90
N MET A 308 5.49 6.48 16.01
CA MET A 308 4.19 6.66 15.36
C MET A 308 3.50 7.94 15.85
N ASN A 309 3.50 8.18 17.15
CA ASN A 309 2.95 9.40 17.72
C ASN A 309 3.72 10.66 17.29
N TYR A 310 5.04 10.58 17.13
CA TYR A 310 5.86 11.65 16.60
C TYR A 310 5.50 11.96 15.14
N LEU A 311 5.35 10.95 14.29
CA LEU A 311 4.92 11.15 12.90
C LEU A 311 3.52 11.74 12.79
N LEU A 312 2.60 11.40 13.71
CA LEU A 312 1.26 11.97 13.77
C LEU A 312 1.24 13.44 14.25
N HIS A 313 2.38 14.02 14.64
CA HIS A 313 2.42 15.44 14.97
C HIS A 313 2.25 16.27 13.69
N PRO A 314 1.30 17.25 13.65
CA PRO A 314 0.90 17.95 12.42
C PRO A 314 2.04 18.59 11.63
N LYS A 315 3.03 19.20 12.31
CA LYS A 315 4.17 19.83 11.66
C LYS A 315 5.15 18.80 11.09
N VAL A 316 5.37 17.69 11.80
CA VAL A 316 6.30 16.63 11.37
C VAL A 316 5.81 16.00 10.07
N ILE A 317 4.54 15.58 10.05
CA ILE A 317 4.00 14.94 8.85
C ILE A 317 3.84 15.93 7.68
N ALA A 318 3.59 17.22 7.96
CA ALA A 318 3.56 18.26 6.95
C ALA A 318 4.93 18.47 6.29
N GLU A 319 6.03 18.48 7.06
CA GLU A 319 7.39 18.57 6.51
C GLU A 319 7.68 17.39 5.57
N ILE A 320 7.21 16.19 5.91
CA ILE A 320 7.37 15.02 5.05
C ILE A 320 6.57 15.21 3.76
N SER A 321 5.28 15.56 3.84
CA SER A 321 4.45 15.84 2.66
C SER A 321 5.03 16.93 1.77
N ASN A 322 5.55 18.01 2.35
CA ASN A 322 6.18 19.09 1.60
C ASN A 322 7.42 18.62 0.83
N TYR A 323 8.16 17.67 1.39
CA TYR A 323 9.36 17.13 0.77
C TYR A 323 9.04 16.09 -0.32
N ILE A 324 8.23 15.07 0.02
CA ILE A 324 7.97 13.95 -0.92
C ILE A 324 6.82 14.21 -1.90
N LYS A 325 6.04 15.29 -1.70
CA LYS A 325 4.89 15.69 -2.54
C LYS A 325 3.73 14.69 -2.53
N TYR A 326 3.60 13.91 -1.45
CA TYR A 326 2.45 13.04 -1.20
C TYR A 326 1.52 13.68 -0.17
N PRO A 327 0.20 13.53 -0.32
CA PRO A 327 -0.75 13.90 0.71
C PRO A 327 -0.67 12.93 1.88
N ASN A 328 -0.85 13.42 3.09
CA ASN A 328 -0.82 12.61 4.31
C ASN A 328 -2.21 12.40 4.92
N GLY A 329 -2.30 11.43 5.84
CA GLY A 329 -3.55 11.07 6.52
C GLY A 329 -3.87 11.92 7.77
N ASN A 330 -3.30 13.13 7.92
CA ASN A 330 -3.46 13.98 9.09
C ASN A 330 -4.06 15.34 8.71
N ILE A 331 -5.35 15.54 9.02
CA ILE A 331 -6.06 16.77 8.62
C ILE A 331 -5.54 18.02 9.34
N ALA A 332 -5.02 17.87 10.57
CA ALA A 332 -4.44 18.97 11.33
C ALA A 332 -3.10 19.46 10.75
N SER A 333 -2.50 18.73 9.82
CA SER A 333 -1.28 19.12 9.11
C SER A 333 -1.51 20.20 8.03
N LEU A 334 -2.73 20.33 7.50
CA LEU A 334 -3.06 21.20 6.36
C LEU A 334 -2.60 22.66 6.50
N PRO A 335 -2.61 23.30 7.68
CA PRO A 335 -2.08 24.67 7.85
C PRO A 335 -0.56 24.77 7.65
N PHE A 336 0.17 23.65 7.73
CA PHE A 336 1.64 23.58 7.64
C PHE A 336 2.10 23.00 6.28
N ILE A 337 1.17 22.58 5.42
CA ILE A 337 1.47 22.15 4.05
C ILE A 337 1.70 23.38 3.17
N ASP A 338 2.78 23.37 2.42
CA ASP A 338 3.12 24.41 1.46
C ASP A 338 1.96 24.65 0.47
N ALA A 339 1.70 25.91 0.15
CA ALA A 339 0.60 26.26 -0.75
C ALA A 339 0.73 25.60 -2.14
N SER A 340 1.95 25.41 -2.64
CA SER A 340 2.24 24.71 -3.89
C SER A 340 1.90 23.22 -3.86
N VAL A 341 1.88 22.60 -2.69
CA VAL A 341 1.51 21.18 -2.50
C VAL A 341 0.02 21.07 -2.19
N LYS A 342 -0.46 21.86 -1.24
CA LYS A 342 -1.86 21.81 -0.79
C LYS A 342 -2.87 22.20 -1.89
N ASN A 343 -2.52 23.19 -2.71
CA ASN A 343 -3.41 23.69 -3.75
C ASN A 343 -3.24 22.96 -5.10
N ASP A 344 -2.39 21.96 -5.14
CA ASP A 344 -2.23 21.12 -6.32
C ASP A 344 -3.29 20.02 -6.34
N PRO A 345 -4.22 20.00 -7.31
CA PRO A 345 -5.26 18.98 -7.40
C PRO A 345 -4.71 17.58 -7.69
N ALA A 346 -3.47 17.47 -8.14
CA ALA A 346 -2.76 16.20 -8.30
C ALA A 346 -2.41 15.57 -6.95
N VAL A 347 -2.12 16.41 -5.94
CA VAL A 347 -1.76 15.98 -4.58
C VAL A 347 -3.00 15.96 -3.69
N TYR A 348 -3.74 17.08 -3.63
CA TYR A 348 -4.96 17.22 -2.82
C TYR A 348 -6.16 17.48 -3.73
N PRO A 349 -6.77 16.43 -4.33
CA PRO A 349 -7.98 16.58 -5.13
C PRO A 349 -9.14 17.14 -4.31
N ASP A 350 -10.03 17.87 -4.96
CA ASP A 350 -11.20 18.45 -4.34
C ASP A 350 -12.22 17.39 -3.85
N ALA A 351 -13.25 17.82 -3.14
CA ALA A 351 -14.23 16.91 -2.56
C ALA A 351 -15.00 16.12 -3.63
N GLU A 352 -15.24 16.68 -4.81
CA GLU A 352 -15.95 16.00 -5.90
C GLU A 352 -15.08 14.89 -6.49
N ALA A 353 -13.81 15.16 -6.75
CA ALA A 353 -12.86 14.16 -7.22
C ALA A 353 -12.62 13.07 -6.15
N ARG A 354 -12.47 13.44 -4.88
CA ARG A 354 -12.33 12.49 -3.75
C ARG A 354 -13.53 11.55 -3.61
N ALA A 355 -14.74 12.01 -3.89
CA ALA A 355 -15.95 11.18 -3.84
C ALA A 355 -15.97 10.05 -4.90
N ARG A 356 -15.18 10.19 -5.97
CA ARG A 356 -15.05 9.19 -7.04
C ARG A 356 -13.85 8.24 -6.84
N LEU A 357 -13.10 8.37 -5.72
CA LEU A 357 -11.97 7.49 -5.44
C LEU A 357 -12.44 6.14 -4.89
N VAL A 358 -11.86 5.07 -5.40
CA VAL A 358 -12.19 3.69 -5.05
C VAL A 358 -11.07 3.11 -4.19
N THR A 359 -11.39 2.75 -2.95
CA THR A 359 -10.51 1.94 -2.09
C THR A 359 -10.73 0.47 -2.42
N ALA A 360 -9.67 -0.26 -2.71
CA ALA A 360 -9.77 -1.69 -2.98
C ALA A 360 -10.20 -2.46 -1.72
N THR A 361 -11.13 -3.41 -1.88
CA THR A 361 -11.47 -4.37 -0.84
C THR A 361 -10.75 -5.69 -1.07
N PRO A 362 -10.46 -6.49 -0.02
CA PRO A 362 -9.84 -7.79 -0.17
C PRO A 362 -10.69 -8.73 -1.03
N GLY A 363 -10.11 -9.23 -2.11
CA GLY A 363 -10.72 -10.25 -2.94
C GLY A 363 -10.41 -11.66 -2.44
N SER A 364 -11.18 -12.66 -2.92
CA SER A 364 -10.85 -14.05 -2.64
C SER A 364 -9.51 -14.46 -3.29
N LEU A 365 -8.85 -15.47 -2.73
CA LEU A 365 -7.60 -16.01 -3.30
C LEU A 365 -7.75 -16.44 -4.78
N SER A 366 -8.92 -16.97 -5.16
CA SER A 366 -9.20 -17.35 -6.54
C SER A 366 -9.30 -16.14 -7.47
N TYR A 367 -9.91 -15.04 -6.99
CA TYR A 367 -9.99 -13.76 -7.72
C TYR A 367 -8.59 -13.14 -7.89
N SER A 368 -7.80 -13.08 -6.83
CA SER A 368 -6.43 -12.57 -6.88
C SER A 368 -5.54 -13.38 -7.83
N ARG A 369 -5.63 -14.71 -7.79
CA ARG A 369 -4.90 -15.59 -8.74
C ARG A 369 -5.30 -15.37 -10.19
N LEU A 370 -6.59 -15.17 -10.46
CA LEU A 370 -7.08 -14.87 -11.80
C LEU A 370 -6.50 -13.55 -12.32
N MET A 371 -6.51 -12.51 -11.49
CA MET A 371 -5.95 -11.20 -11.82
C MET A 371 -4.44 -11.27 -12.07
N THR A 372 -3.68 -11.95 -11.19
CA THR A 372 -2.24 -12.16 -11.36
C THR A 372 -1.92 -12.93 -12.64
N HIS A 373 -2.71 -13.96 -12.97
CA HIS A 373 -2.52 -14.72 -14.20
C HIS A 373 -2.78 -13.85 -15.45
N ALA A 374 -3.86 -13.06 -15.43
CA ALA A 374 -4.18 -12.13 -16.52
C ALA A 374 -3.09 -11.05 -16.66
N TRP A 375 -2.57 -10.54 -15.54
CA TRP A 375 -1.45 -9.60 -15.52
C TRP A 375 -0.19 -10.17 -16.15
N THR A 376 0.20 -11.39 -15.75
CA THR A 376 1.38 -12.07 -16.31
C THR A 376 1.29 -12.19 -17.82
N LYS A 377 0.13 -12.60 -18.36
CA LYS A 377 -0.11 -12.66 -19.81
C LYS A 377 0.02 -11.31 -20.47
N PHE A 378 -0.56 -10.27 -19.90
CA PHE A 378 -0.46 -8.92 -20.42
C PHE A 378 1.01 -8.42 -20.46
N ARG A 379 1.77 -8.64 -19.37
CA ARG A 379 3.20 -8.26 -19.31
C ARG A 379 4.02 -8.95 -20.39
N THR A 380 3.81 -10.24 -20.61
CA THR A 380 4.56 -11.04 -21.58
C THR A 380 4.05 -10.90 -23.01
N GLY A 381 2.95 -10.17 -23.24
CA GLY A 381 2.36 -9.97 -24.57
C GLY A 381 1.64 -11.19 -25.13
N GLN A 382 1.14 -12.10 -24.26
CA GLN A 382 0.44 -13.34 -24.61
C GLN A 382 -1.08 -13.17 -24.62
#